data_53922248ff8a6850279f6198a9a677a0
#
_entry.id   53922248ff8a6850279f6198a9a677a0
#
_cell.length_a   1.000
_cell.length_b   1.000
_cell.length_c   1.000
_cell.angle_alpha   90.00
_cell.angle_beta   90.00
_cell.angle_gamma   90.00
#
_symmetry.space_group_name_H-M   'P 1'
#
loop_
_entity.id
_entity.type
_entity.pdbx_description
1 polymer ?
#
loop_
_entity_poly.entity_id
_entity_poly.type
_entity_poly.pdbx_seq_one_letter_code
_entity_poly.pdbx_strand_id
1 'polypeptide(L)'
;MAFFNRIFGSKTASSDKNSQITHSDNPKVKYLRQLFSQAKFRRENKCFVTEGVHLLQTAIDAQRLPEKIFVPQSLLDNAEVLGCLKSCANIQPIVLSDKIAQSISSFKTGFSIIAVFRLPENKVLPYCQDCVILDNVQDAGNVGTILRSTAACGIKNVLLNKTCADAFSSKV
;
A
#
# COMPACT_ATOMS: atom_id res chain seq x y z
N MET A 1 3.95 11.27 -22.42
CA MET A 1 4.38 10.03 -23.09
C MET A 1 5.88 9.89 -23.28
N ALA A 2 6.60 10.90 -23.77
CA ALA A 2 8.07 10.80 -23.99
C ALA A 2 8.89 10.57 -22.70
N PHE A 3 8.44 11.07 -21.56
CA PHE A 3 9.15 10.95 -20.28
C PHE A 3 9.01 9.56 -19.66
N PHE A 4 7.85 8.92 -19.82
CA PHE A 4 7.59 7.56 -19.34
C PHE A 4 8.51 6.53 -20.02
N ASN A 5 8.71 6.66 -21.34
CA ASN A 5 9.62 5.78 -22.09
C ASN A 5 11.11 5.98 -21.73
N ARG A 6 11.48 7.13 -21.19
CA ARG A 6 12.87 7.46 -20.82
C ARG A 6 13.27 6.87 -19.45
N ILE A 7 12.29 6.68 -18.55
CA ILE A 7 12.52 6.09 -17.22
C ILE A 7 12.46 4.56 -17.26
N PHE A 8 11.61 4.00 -18.12
CA PHE A 8 11.34 2.56 -18.19
C PHE A 8 11.92 1.86 -19.41
N GLY A 9 12.96 2.42 -20.04
CA GLY A 9 13.81 1.87 -21.08
C GLY A 9 13.21 0.82 -21.99
N SER A 10 13.25 1.03 -23.30
CA SER A 10 12.92 0.06 -24.34
C SER A 10 13.85 -1.18 -24.25
N LYS A 11 13.46 -2.20 -23.48
CA LYS A 11 13.96 -3.55 -23.69
C LYS A 11 12.86 -4.37 -24.35
N THR A 12 13.04 -4.60 -25.64
CA THR A 12 12.31 -5.53 -26.46
C THR A 12 12.40 -6.93 -25.88
N ALA A 13 11.32 -7.40 -25.28
CA ALA A 13 11.01 -8.81 -25.15
C ALA A 13 9.48 -8.97 -25.11
N SER A 14 8.95 -9.60 -26.17
CA SER A 14 7.62 -10.21 -26.34
C SER A 14 6.42 -9.58 -25.62
N SER A 15 5.61 -8.89 -26.41
CA SER A 15 4.14 -8.78 -26.42
C SER A 15 3.38 -9.02 -25.10
N ASP A 16 3.55 -8.11 -24.11
CA ASP A 16 2.51 -7.74 -23.19
C ASP A 16 2.72 -6.25 -22.86
N LYS A 17 2.47 -5.43 -23.85
CA LYS A 17 2.47 -3.98 -23.72
C LYS A 17 1.42 -3.61 -22.69
N ASN A 18 1.82 -2.93 -21.61
CA ASN A 18 1.10 -2.02 -20.72
C ASN A 18 -0.41 -1.90 -21.00
N SER A 19 -1.13 -3.02 -20.97
CA SER A 19 -2.57 -2.98 -21.10
C SER A 19 -3.15 -2.49 -19.79
N GLN A 20 -3.67 -1.28 -19.82
CA GLN A 20 -4.46 -0.71 -18.75
C GLN A 20 -5.53 -1.71 -18.31
N ILE A 21 -5.65 -1.94 -17.00
CA ILE A 21 -6.70 -2.78 -16.45
C ILE A 21 -8.01 -1.99 -16.45
N THR A 22 -8.95 -2.44 -17.29
CA THR A 22 -10.27 -1.81 -17.49
C THR A 22 -11.43 -2.66 -16.99
N HIS A 23 -11.20 -3.95 -16.72
CA HIS A 23 -12.24 -4.90 -16.33
C HIS A 23 -12.20 -5.23 -14.84
N SER A 24 -13.35 -5.20 -14.20
CA SER A 24 -13.52 -5.52 -12.77
C SER A 24 -13.20 -6.97 -12.42
N ASP A 25 -13.29 -7.88 -13.40
CA ASP A 25 -13.03 -9.30 -13.25
C ASP A 25 -11.56 -9.68 -13.35
N ASN A 26 -10.69 -8.72 -13.67
CA ASN A 26 -9.26 -8.96 -13.72
C ASN A 26 -8.75 -9.53 -12.38
N PRO A 27 -7.95 -10.61 -12.40
CA PRO A 27 -7.42 -11.23 -11.17
C PRO A 27 -6.68 -10.26 -10.26
N LYS A 28 -5.96 -9.27 -10.80
CA LYS A 28 -5.26 -8.24 -10.02
C LYS A 28 -6.24 -7.31 -9.29
N VAL A 29 -7.40 -7.01 -9.88
CA VAL A 29 -8.47 -6.20 -9.25
C VAL A 29 -9.11 -6.98 -8.11
N LYS A 30 -9.44 -8.25 -8.34
CA LYS A 30 -9.99 -9.14 -7.30
C LYS A 30 -9.00 -9.28 -6.12
N TYR A 31 -7.74 -9.46 -6.43
CA TYR A 31 -6.67 -9.51 -5.43
C TYR A 31 -6.61 -8.23 -4.57
N LEU A 32 -6.62 -7.05 -5.19
CA LEU A 32 -6.63 -5.78 -4.46
C LEU A 32 -7.88 -5.66 -3.55
N ARG A 33 -9.07 -5.93 -4.08
CA ARG A 33 -10.31 -5.87 -3.29
C ARG A 33 -10.26 -6.76 -2.06
N GLN A 34 -9.69 -7.96 -2.18
CA GLN A 34 -9.53 -8.87 -1.05
C GLN A 34 -8.51 -8.34 -0.04
N LEU A 35 -7.40 -7.75 -0.48
CA LEU A 35 -6.44 -7.10 0.42
C LEU A 35 -7.05 -5.92 1.17
N PHE A 36 -7.89 -5.12 0.52
CA PHE A 36 -8.59 -4.01 1.18
C PHE A 36 -9.59 -4.52 2.23
N SER A 37 -10.37 -5.54 1.92
CA SER A 37 -11.55 -5.93 2.71
C SER A 37 -11.30 -7.04 3.73
N GLN A 38 -10.31 -7.93 3.53
CA GLN A 38 -10.21 -9.19 4.29
C GLN A 38 -8.88 -9.33 5.03
N ALA A 39 -8.93 -9.22 6.37
CA ALA A 39 -7.76 -9.43 7.23
C ALA A 39 -7.15 -10.85 7.08
N LYS A 40 -8.00 -11.87 6.90
CA LYS A 40 -7.55 -13.25 6.66
C LYS A 40 -6.72 -13.34 5.39
N PHE A 41 -7.19 -12.73 4.30
CA PHE A 41 -6.51 -12.73 3.01
C PHE A 41 -5.15 -12.02 3.08
N ARG A 42 -5.05 -10.88 3.80
CA ARG A 42 -3.77 -10.18 4.03
C ARG A 42 -2.77 -11.08 4.74
N ARG A 43 -3.20 -11.79 5.79
CA ARG A 43 -2.33 -12.71 6.55
C ARG A 43 -1.87 -13.91 5.72
N GLU A 44 -2.76 -14.55 4.95
CA GLU A 44 -2.44 -15.68 4.10
C GLU A 44 -1.45 -15.31 2.98
N ASN A 45 -1.65 -14.14 2.37
CA ASN A 45 -0.76 -13.64 1.32
C ASN A 45 0.46 -12.88 1.87
N LYS A 46 0.54 -12.66 3.19
CA LYS A 46 1.59 -11.88 3.85
C LYS A 46 1.78 -10.49 3.24
N CYS A 47 0.69 -9.85 2.80
CA CYS A 47 0.69 -8.54 2.15
C CYS A 47 -0.42 -7.65 2.69
N PHE A 48 -0.19 -6.34 2.61
CA PHE A 48 -1.21 -5.32 2.87
C PHE A 48 -1.14 -4.22 1.82
N VAL A 49 -2.14 -3.35 1.80
CA VAL A 49 -2.22 -2.24 0.86
C VAL A 49 -2.22 -0.91 1.58
N THR A 50 -1.61 0.07 0.94
CA THR A 50 -1.76 1.49 1.28
C THR A 50 -2.35 2.22 0.08
N GLU A 51 -3.14 3.25 0.32
CA GLU A 51 -3.69 4.11 -0.70
C GLU A 51 -3.31 5.56 -0.40
N GLY A 52 -2.66 6.21 -1.34
CA GLY A 52 -2.21 7.59 -1.23
C GLY A 52 -0.73 7.79 -1.50
N VAL A 53 -0.41 8.91 -2.16
CA VAL A 53 0.98 9.27 -2.51
C VAL A 53 1.81 9.49 -1.24
N HIS A 54 1.22 10.17 -0.25
CA HIS A 54 1.91 10.49 1.00
C HIS A 54 2.33 9.23 1.78
N LEU A 55 1.46 8.21 1.85
CA LEU A 55 1.80 6.94 2.52
C LEU A 55 2.91 6.19 1.77
N LEU A 56 2.86 6.20 0.44
CA LEU A 56 3.92 5.60 -0.37
C LEU A 56 5.24 6.33 -0.17
N GLN A 57 5.24 7.68 -0.17
CA GLN A 57 6.45 8.46 0.06
C GLN A 57 7.03 8.20 1.46
N THR A 58 6.19 8.20 2.50
CA THR A 58 6.61 7.88 3.88
C THR A 58 7.26 6.49 3.97
N ALA A 59 6.72 5.50 3.26
CA ALA A 59 7.31 4.17 3.22
C ALA A 59 8.68 4.16 2.51
N ILE A 60 8.80 4.88 1.39
CA ILE A 60 10.06 5.04 0.65
C ILE A 60 11.12 5.70 1.53
N ASP A 61 10.78 6.77 2.23
CA ASP A 61 11.68 7.50 3.13
C ASP A 61 12.16 6.60 4.29
N ALA A 62 11.29 5.67 4.72
CA ALA A 62 11.63 4.63 5.70
C ALA A 62 12.37 3.42 5.07
N GLN A 63 12.81 3.50 3.81
CA GLN A 63 13.47 2.44 3.05
C GLN A 63 12.64 1.15 2.93
N ARG A 64 11.31 1.30 2.93
CA ARG A 64 10.34 0.22 2.71
C ARG A 64 9.75 0.33 1.31
N LEU A 65 10.23 -0.50 0.41
CA LEU A 65 9.73 -0.51 -0.97
C LEU A 65 8.53 -1.44 -1.11
N PRO A 66 7.53 -1.06 -1.91
CA PRO A 66 6.38 -1.91 -2.20
C PRO A 66 6.77 -3.08 -3.13
N GLU A 67 5.98 -4.15 -3.12
CA GLU A 67 6.11 -5.24 -4.09
C GLU A 67 5.41 -4.90 -5.42
N LYS A 68 4.34 -4.13 -5.36
CA LYS A 68 3.55 -3.72 -6.53
C LYS A 68 3.01 -2.32 -6.34
N ILE A 69 2.92 -1.58 -7.43
CA ILE A 69 2.32 -0.25 -7.46
C ILE A 69 1.25 -0.24 -8.54
N PHE A 70 0.06 0.24 -8.19
CA PHE A 70 -1.06 0.44 -9.10
C PHE A 70 -1.35 1.93 -9.22
N VAL A 71 -1.37 2.43 -10.44
CA VAL A 71 -1.51 3.85 -10.71
C VAL A 71 -2.77 4.08 -11.55
N PRO A 72 -3.71 4.91 -11.09
CA PRO A 72 -4.82 5.39 -11.92
C PRO A 72 -4.30 6.14 -13.15
N GLN A 73 -4.96 5.97 -14.28
CA GLN A 73 -4.49 6.56 -15.55
C GLN A 73 -4.36 8.08 -15.47
N SER A 74 -5.31 8.74 -14.87
CA SER A 74 -5.29 10.22 -14.72
C SER A 74 -4.15 10.73 -13.84
N LEU A 75 -3.52 9.87 -13.04
CA LEU A 75 -2.42 10.25 -12.14
C LEU A 75 -1.02 9.95 -12.71
N LEU A 76 -0.92 9.42 -13.93
CA LEU A 76 0.37 9.07 -14.53
C LEU A 76 1.30 10.29 -14.74
N ASP A 77 0.73 11.45 -15.00
CA ASP A 77 1.49 12.69 -15.22
C ASP A 77 1.56 13.56 -13.94
N ASN A 78 1.04 13.08 -12.81
CA ASN A 78 1.11 13.81 -11.55
C ASN A 78 2.56 13.83 -11.03
N ALA A 79 3.06 15.03 -10.68
CA ALA A 79 4.46 15.22 -10.29
C ALA A 79 4.87 14.42 -9.04
N GLU A 80 3.99 14.34 -8.03
CA GLU A 80 4.25 13.60 -6.80
C GLU A 80 4.28 12.09 -7.05
N VAL A 81 3.33 11.58 -7.86
CA VAL A 81 3.30 10.17 -8.29
C VAL A 81 4.58 9.81 -9.05
N LEU A 82 4.99 10.66 -9.99
CA LEU A 82 6.23 10.48 -10.75
C LEU A 82 7.47 10.48 -9.83
N GLY A 83 7.48 11.30 -8.79
CA GLY A 83 8.52 11.32 -7.77
C GLY A 83 8.65 9.96 -7.07
N CYS A 84 7.54 9.42 -6.58
CA CYS A 84 7.50 8.11 -5.95
C CYS A 84 7.92 6.98 -6.90
N LEU A 85 7.44 7.02 -8.16
CA LEU A 85 7.80 6.01 -9.17
C LEU A 85 9.29 6.01 -9.51
N LYS A 86 9.94 7.19 -9.54
CA LYS A 86 11.40 7.28 -9.72
C LYS A 86 12.17 6.59 -8.60
N SER A 87 11.73 6.78 -7.36
CA SER A 87 12.32 6.14 -6.19
C SER A 87 12.08 4.62 -6.16
N CYS A 88 11.08 4.15 -6.89
CA CYS A 88 10.72 2.74 -7.07
C CYS A 88 11.06 2.22 -8.47
N ALA A 89 12.15 2.68 -9.10
CA ALA A 89 12.47 2.42 -10.51
C ALA A 89 12.55 0.92 -10.90
N ASN A 90 12.78 0.03 -9.93
CA ASN A 90 12.81 -1.42 -10.15
C ASN A 90 11.40 -2.07 -10.17
N ILE A 91 10.35 -1.29 -9.88
CA ILE A 91 8.98 -1.78 -9.81
C ILE A 91 8.19 -1.20 -10.98
N GLN A 92 7.77 -2.06 -11.90
CA GLN A 92 6.94 -1.61 -13.01
C GLN A 92 5.52 -1.29 -12.52
N PRO A 93 5.01 -0.06 -12.68
CA PRO A 93 3.67 0.30 -12.27
C PRO A 93 2.61 -0.38 -13.13
N ILE A 94 1.53 -0.79 -12.50
CA ILE A 94 0.36 -1.39 -13.16
C ILE A 94 -0.68 -0.29 -13.31
N VAL A 95 -1.06 0.01 -14.55
CA VAL A 95 -2.03 1.08 -14.81
C VAL A 95 -3.46 0.56 -14.67
N LEU A 96 -4.27 1.28 -13.89
CA LEU A 96 -5.70 1.05 -13.74
C LEU A 96 -6.49 2.13 -14.49
N SER A 97 -7.65 1.78 -15.04
CA SER A 97 -8.60 2.81 -15.44
C SER A 97 -9.14 3.53 -14.19
N ASP A 98 -9.47 4.80 -14.30
CA ASP A 98 -9.98 5.60 -13.17
C ASP A 98 -11.26 5.01 -12.60
N LYS A 99 -12.13 4.43 -13.45
CA LYS A 99 -13.33 3.71 -13.03
C LYS A 99 -13.00 2.51 -12.12
N ILE A 100 -11.97 1.73 -12.46
CA ILE A 100 -11.52 0.61 -11.63
C ILE A 100 -10.89 1.13 -10.34
N ALA A 101 -10.01 2.13 -10.42
CA ALA A 101 -9.39 2.75 -9.25
C ALA A 101 -10.46 3.24 -8.26
N GLN A 102 -11.48 3.97 -8.73
CA GLN A 102 -12.60 4.43 -7.91
C GLN A 102 -13.39 3.27 -7.26
N SER A 103 -13.57 2.16 -7.97
CA SER A 103 -14.31 1.00 -7.45
C SER A 103 -13.57 0.20 -6.37
N ILE A 104 -12.26 0.42 -6.22
CA ILE A 104 -11.39 -0.25 -5.24
C ILE A 104 -11.06 0.70 -4.08
N SER A 105 -11.00 2.00 -4.36
CA SER A 105 -10.59 3.03 -3.41
C SER A 105 -11.31 2.91 -2.07
N SER A 106 -10.58 3.13 -0.98
CA SER A 106 -11.12 3.27 0.37
C SER A 106 -11.63 4.68 0.66
N PHE A 107 -11.30 5.65 -0.20
CA PHE A 107 -11.79 7.02 -0.07
C PHE A 107 -13.27 7.14 -0.45
N LYS A 108 -14.01 7.97 0.28
CA LYS A 108 -15.42 8.26 -0.04
C LYS A 108 -15.56 8.99 -1.36
N THR A 109 -14.61 9.85 -1.67
CA THR A 109 -14.55 10.64 -2.90
C THR A 109 -13.13 10.60 -3.45
N GLY A 110 -13.00 10.35 -4.77
CA GLY A 110 -11.71 10.25 -5.44
C GLY A 110 -11.03 8.89 -5.29
N PHE A 111 -9.82 8.83 -5.77
CA PHE A 111 -8.93 7.66 -5.74
C PHE A 111 -7.48 8.13 -5.79
N SER A 112 -6.57 7.24 -5.44
CA SER A 112 -5.14 7.54 -5.45
C SER A 112 -4.32 6.34 -5.91
N ILE A 113 -3.01 6.49 -5.92
CA ILE A 113 -2.06 5.39 -6.13
C ILE A 113 -2.24 4.34 -5.02
N ILE A 114 -2.17 3.07 -5.39
CA ILE A 114 -2.26 1.95 -4.46
C ILE A 114 -0.93 1.22 -4.48
N ALA A 115 -0.34 1.02 -3.31
CA ALA A 115 0.88 0.25 -3.15
C ALA A 115 0.63 -1.01 -2.30
N VAL A 116 1.21 -2.12 -2.72
CA VAL A 116 1.16 -3.40 -2.00
C VAL A 116 2.50 -3.64 -1.34
N PHE A 117 2.48 -3.84 -0.03
CA PHE A 117 3.66 -4.11 0.77
C PHE A 117 3.59 -5.50 1.39
N ARG A 118 4.76 -6.06 1.67
CA ARG A 118 4.86 -7.28 2.48
C ARG A 118 4.60 -6.97 3.94
N LEU A 119 3.82 -7.83 4.61
CA LEU A 119 3.68 -7.75 6.07
C LEU A 119 5.03 -7.93 6.74
N PRO A 120 5.36 -7.10 7.73
CA PRO A 120 6.57 -7.30 8.52
C PRO A 120 6.49 -8.64 9.26
N GLU A 121 7.64 -9.28 9.40
CA GLU A 121 7.73 -10.48 10.23
C GLU A 121 7.54 -10.12 11.71
N ASN A 122 6.79 -10.96 12.43
CA ASN A 122 6.70 -10.84 13.88
C ASN A 122 8.07 -11.16 14.49
N LYS A 123 8.65 -10.19 15.16
CA LYS A 123 9.90 -10.37 15.89
C LYS A 123 9.60 -10.57 17.37
N VAL A 124 10.40 -11.40 18.02
CA VAL A 124 10.38 -11.49 19.48
C VAL A 124 10.85 -10.15 20.04
N LEU A 125 10.09 -9.57 20.97
CA LEU A 125 10.45 -8.30 21.58
C LEU A 125 11.65 -8.50 22.52
N PRO A 126 12.66 -7.62 22.45
CA PRO A 126 13.72 -7.59 23.46
C PRO A 126 13.15 -7.19 24.83
N TYR A 127 13.59 -7.86 25.87
CA TYR A 127 13.11 -7.67 27.26
C TYR A 127 13.26 -6.25 27.83
N CYS A 128 14.06 -5.41 27.21
CA CYS A 128 14.45 -4.10 27.75
C CYS A 128 14.01 -2.91 26.85
N GLN A 129 12.92 -3.04 26.11
CA GLN A 129 12.43 -1.95 25.27
C GLN A 129 11.00 -1.55 25.65
N ASP A 130 10.74 -0.25 25.64
CA ASP A 130 9.40 0.26 25.80
C ASP A 130 8.47 -0.30 24.73
N CYS A 131 7.25 -0.64 25.14
CA CYS A 131 6.21 -1.09 24.22
C CYS A 131 4.84 -0.53 24.65
N VAL A 132 3.98 -0.34 23.66
CA VAL A 132 2.56 -0.03 23.87
C VAL A 132 1.78 -1.31 23.64
N ILE A 133 0.89 -1.64 24.57
CA ILE A 133 0.01 -2.81 24.48
C ILE A 133 -1.42 -2.32 24.24
N LEU A 134 -2.02 -2.80 23.13
CA LEU A 134 -3.42 -2.55 22.81
C LEU A 134 -4.24 -3.78 23.16
N ASP A 135 -5.18 -3.61 24.07
CA ASP A 135 -6.11 -4.66 24.44
C ASP A 135 -7.54 -4.27 24.06
N ASN A 136 -8.15 -5.07 23.20
CA ASN A 136 -9.52 -4.91 22.74
C ASN A 136 -9.86 -3.54 22.09
N VAL A 137 -8.91 -2.90 21.41
CA VAL A 137 -9.13 -1.66 20.65
C VAL A 137 -9.72 -2.02 19.29
N GLN A 138 -11.06 -1.97 19.18
CA GLN A 138 -11.78 -2.49 18.01
C GLN A 138 -11.94 -1.48 16.87
N ASP A 139 -11.86 -0.20 17.16
CA ASP A 139 -11.94 0.85 16.14
C ASP A 139 -10.59 1.04 15.42
N ALA A 140 -10.61 0.91 14.08
CA ALA A 140 -9.40 1.03 13.26
C ALA A 140 -8.79 2.44 13.30
N GLY A 141 -9.61 3.50 13.39
CA GLY A 141 -9.15 4.87 13.51
C GLY A 141 -8.41 5.11 14.83
N ASN A 142 -8.90 4.51 15.92
CA ASN A 142 -8.22 4.57 17.22
C ASN A 142 -6.90 3.83 17.17
N VAL A 143 -6.86 2.62 16.61
CA VAL A 143 -5.59 1.89 16.41
C VAL A 143 -4.60 2.73 15.62
N GLY A 144 -5.03 3.32 14.48
CA GLY A 144 -4.16 4.17 13.67
C GLY A 144 -3.66 5.41 14.42
N THR A 145 -4.51 6.04 15.22
CA THR A 145 -4.13 7.20 16.02
C THR A 145 -3.08 6.84 17.08
N ILE A 146 -3.28 5.71 17.78
CA ILE A 146 -2.33 5.22 18.77
C ILE A 146 -1.00 4.87 18.12
N LEU A 147 -1.01 4.17 16.97
CA LEU A 147 0.21 3.82 16.23
C LEU A 147 1.01 5.07 15.82
N ARG A 148 0.34 6.10 15.29
CA ARG A 148 1.00 7.38 14.94
C ARG A 148 1.58 8.08 16.16
N SER A 149 0.84 8.15 17.26
CA SER A 149 1.32 8.75 18.51
C SER A 149 2.50 8.00 19.08
N THR A 150 2.44 6.67 19.08
CA THR A 150 3.52 5.78 19.52
C THR A 150 4.79 6.02 18.72
N ALA A 151 4.67 6.10 17.40
CA ALA A 151 5.80 6.38 16.50
C ALA A 151 6.39 7.78 16.76
N ALA A 152 5.54 8.81 16.96
CA ALA A 152 5.97 10.16 17.27
C ALA A 152 6.75 10.25 18.60
N CYS A 153 6.39 9.41 19.58
CA CYS A 153 7.11 9.29 20.85
C CYS A 153 8.40 8.43 20.77
N GLY A 154 8.73 7.92 19.58
CA GLY A 154 9.93 7.09 19.39
C GLY A 154 9.81 5.66 19.91
N ILE A 155 8.62 5.22 20.37
CA ILE A 155 8.38 3.86 20.83
C ILE A 155 8.23 2.95 19.60
N LYS A 156 9.09 1.95 19.50
CA LYS A 156 9.22 1.10 18.31
C LYS A 156 8.36 -0.16 18.34
N ASN A 157 7.83 -0.51 19.50
CA ASN A 157 7.14 -1.78 19.71
C ASN A 157 5.69 -1.55 20.10
N VAL A 158 4.77 -2.16 19.35
CA VAL A 158 3.35 -2.16 19.67
C VAL A 158 2.84 -3.60 19.62
N LEU A 159 2.21 -4.03 20.69
CA LEU A 159 1.56 -5.33 20.79
C LEU A 159 0.05 -5.14 20.69
N LEU A 160 -0.59 -5.89 19.81
CA LEU A 160 -2.03 -5.94 19.68
C LEU A 160 -2.53 -7.35 20.00
N ASN A 161 -3.56 -7.44 20.84
CA ASN A 161 -4.21 -8.72 21.03
C ASN A 161 -5.13 -9.06 19.82
N LYS A 162 -5.62 -10.31 19.78
CA LYS A 162 -6.44 -10.80 18.65
C LYS A 162 -7.79 -10.13 18.50
N THR A 163 -8.26 -9.42 19.52
CA THR A 163 -9.56 -8.72 19.53
C THR A 163 -9.45 -7.26 19.05
N CYS A 164 -8.24 -6.76 18.86
CA CYS A 164 -8.02 -5.44 18.25
C CYS A 164 -8.35 -5.43 16.76
N ALA A 165 -8.65 -4.24 16.24
CA ALA A 165 -8.73 -4.01 14.81
C ALA A 165 -7.39 -4.37 14.15
N ASP A 166 -7.46 -4.82 12.88
CA ASP A 166 -6.27 -5.22 12.14
C ASP A 166 -5.43 -3.98 11.79
N ALA A 167 -4.23 -3.90 12.36
CA ALA A 167 -3.29 -2.79 12.15
C ALA A 167 -2.89 -2.56 10.68
N PHE A 168 -3.10 -3.57 9.82
CA PHE A 168 -2.81 -3.49 8.38
C PHE A 168 -4.06 -3.29 7.52
N SER A 169 -5.17 -2.91 8.14
CA SER A 169 -6.36 -2.45 7.43
C SER A 169 -6.10 -1.08 6.78
N SER A 170 -6.65 -0.85 5.61
CA SER A 170 -6.61 0.46 4.93
C SER A 170 -7.33 1.58 5.71
N LYS A 171 -8.01 1.24 6.81
CA LYS A 171 -8.71 2.20 7.69
C LYS A 171 -7.86 2.61 8.90
N VAL A 172 -6.70 1.99 9.12
CA VAL A 172 -5.72 2.33 10.14
C VAL A 172 -4.72 3.33 9.58
#